data_84751673870b4e485310f80439c878c5
#
_entry.id   84751673870b4e485310f80439c878c5
#
_cell.length_a   1.000
_cell.length_b   1.000
_cell.length_c   1.000
_cell.angle_alpha   90.00
_cell.angle_beta   90.00
_cell.angle_gamma   90.00
#
_symmetry.space_group_name_H-M   'P 1'
#
loop_
_entity.id
_entity.type
_entity.pdbx_description
1 polymer ?
#
loop_
_entity_poly.entity_id
_entity_poly.type
_entity_poly.pdbx_seq_one_letter_code
_entity_poly.pdbx_strand_id
1 'polypeptide(L)'
;MNANGVDLNRNFPMPDWENLAPRYWVDQANSSPRYFPGEKPLSEPESRWLVDEINGFSPDVIVAVHAPHGVVDYDGPRSGPPKLGRLYLSLLGTFPGSLGNYAGVQRRIPVVTVELPYAGTMPKPAEVANMWRDLVRWLSKNVRGPQPIAGGVNQVTDPS
;
A
#
# COMPACT_ATOMS: atom_id res chain seq x y z
N MET A 1 -12.92 -6.16 -7.80
CA MET A 1 -13.44 -5.31 -8.91
C MET A 1 -14.44 -4.34 -8.36
N ASN A 2 -14.46 -3.13 -8.88
CA ASN A 2 -15.51 -2.15 -8.59
C ASN A 2 -16.78 -2.41 -9.46
N ALA A 3 -17.75 -1.48 -9.42
CA ALA A 3 -19.00 -1.60 -10.19
C ALA A 3 -18.80 -1.58 -11.72
N ASN A 4 -17.70 -0.99 -12.20
CA ASN A 4 -17.34 -0.95 -13.62
C ASN A 4 -16.57 -2.20 -14.09
N GLY A 5 -16.37 -3.17 -13.21
CA GLY A 5 -15.59 -4.38 -13.52
C GLY A 5 -14.08 -4.19 -13.55
N VAL A 6 -13.57 -3.06 -13.04
CA VAL A 6 -12.13 -2.77 -12.99
C VAL A 6 -11.52 -3.29 -11.69
N ASP A 7 -10.37 -3.96 -11.78
CA ASP A 7 -9.53 -4.27 -10.63
C ASP A 7 -8.77 -3.01 -10.21
N LEU A 8 -9.22 -2.38 -9.12
CA LEU A 8 -8.62 -1.14 -8.62
C LEU A 8 -7.13 -1.28 -8.32
N ASN A 9 -6.68 -2.50 -7.93
CA ASN A 9 -5.27 -2.78 -7.70
C ASN A 9 -4.48 -3.08 -9.00
N ARG A 10 -4.97 -2.63 -10.13
CA ARG A 10 -4.34 -2.60 -11.46
C ARG A 10 -4.50 -1.24 -12.14
N ASN A 11 -5.19 -0.29 -11.49
CA ASN A 11 -5.61 0.98 -12.07
C ASN A 11 -4.78 2.18 -11.58
N PHE A 12 -3.77 1.97 -10.72
CA PHE A 12 -2.86 3.03 -10.28
C PHE A 12 -1.86 3.41 -11.38
N PRO A 13 -1.46 4.71 -11.44
CA PRO A 13 -0.53 5.17 -12.46
C PRO A 13 0.88 4.62 -12.24
N MET A 14 1.56 4.35 -13.33
CA MET A 14 2.98 4.00 -13.36
C MET A 14 3.57 4.36 -14.73
N PRO A 15 4.90 4.49 -14.87
CA PRO A 15 5.53 4.63 -16.17
C PRO A 15 5.13 3.49 -17.11
N ASP A 16 4.78 3.85 -18.34
CA ASP A 16 4.41 2.91 -19.40
C ASP A 16 3.20 2.01 -19.05
N TRP A 17 2.28 2.53 -18.24
CA TRP A 17 1.09 1.78 -17.82
C TRP A 17 0.27 1.32 -19.04
N GLU A 18 0.12 2.18 -20.05
CA GLU A 18 -0.68 1.96 -21.26
C GLU A 18 -0.23 0.70 -22.04
N ASN A 19 1.04 0.35 -21.95
CA ASN A 19 1.58 -0.86 -22.57
C ASN A 19 1.65 -2.02 -21.58
N LEU A 20 2.12 -1.76 -20.35
CA LEU A 20 2.44 -2.84 -19.41
C LEU A 20 1.22 -3.44 -18.73
N ALA A 21 0.24 -2.64 -18.33
CA ALA A 21 -0.91 -3.16 -17.58
C ALA A 21 -1.88 -3.96 -18.47
N PRO A 22 -2.27 -3.50 -19.68
CA PRO A 22 -3.07 -4.31 -20.61
C PRO A 22 -2.35 -5.58 -21.07
N ARG A 23 -1.04 -5.48 -21.36
CA ARG A 23 -0.26 -6.64 -21.78
C ARG A 23 -0.17 -7.68 -20.67
N TYR A 24 0.10 -7.27 -19.43
CA TYR A 24 0.09 -8.17 -18.27
C TYR A 24 -1.27 -8.87 -18.12
N TRP A 25 -2.36 -8.10 -18.27
CA TRP A 25 -3.71 -8.66 -18.19
C TRP A 25 -3.95 -9.75 -19.25
N VAL A 26 -3.51 -9.52 -20.49
CA VAL A 26 -3.65 -10.52 -21.58
C VAL A 26 -2.73 -11.71 -21.34
N ASP A 27 -1.43 -11.47 -21.16
CA ASP A 27 -0.40 -12.50 -21.23
C ASP A 27 -0.27 -13.31 -19.93
N GLN A 28 -0.49 -12.68 -18.77
CA GLN A 28 -0.26 -13.30 -17.46
C GLN A 28 -1.56 -13.61 -16.70
N ALA A 29 -2.59 -12.81 -16.91
CA ALA A 29 -3.89 -13.00 -16.27
C ALA A 29 -4.94 -13.63 -17.19
N ASN A 30 -4.54 -14.10 -18.39
CA ASN A 30 -5.40 -14.77 -19.40
C ASN A 30 -6.68 -13.96 -19.70
N SER A 31 -6.60 -12.66 -19.77
CA SER A 31 -7.73 -11.74 -19.98
C SER A 31 -8.88 -11.95 -18.97
N SER A 32 -8.58 -12.48 -17.80
CA SER A 32 -9.59 -12.70 -16.77
C SER A 32 -10.25 -11.38 -16.37
N PRO A 33 -11.60 -11.28 -16.42
CA PRO A 33 -12.30 -10.06 -16.03
C PRO A 33 -11.96 -9.59 -14.60
N ARG A 34 -11.62 -10.54 -13.71
CA ARG A 34 -11.23 -10.23 -12.33
C ARG A 34 -10.04 -9.28 -12.22
N TYR A 35 -9.13 -9.32 -13.19
CA TYR A 35 -7.87 -8.56 -13.19
C TYR A 35 -7.84 -7.47 -14.26
N PHE A 36 -9.01 -7.09 -14.78
CA PHE A 36 -9.10 -6.04 -15.80
C PHE A 36 -8.60 -4.70 -15.24
N PRO A 37 -7.55 -4.10 -15.84
CA PRO A 37 -6.90 -2.91 -15.29
C PRO A 37 -7.68 -1.61 -15.55
N GLY A 38 -8.75 -1.66 -16.34
CA GLY A 38 -9.41 -0.49 -16.89
C GLY A 38 -8.81 -0.07 -18.24
N GLU A 39 -9.41 0.94 -18.85
CA GLU A 39 -8.99 1.44 -20.18
C GLU A 39 -7.77 2.39 -20.11
N LYS A 40 -7.55 3.02 -18.97
CA LYS A 40 -6.43 3.93 -18.70
C LYS A 40 -6.14 3.98 -17.20
N PRO A 41 -4.93 4.39 -16.79
CA PRO A 41 -4.64 4.60 -15.39
C PRO A 41 -5.59 5.65 -14.81
N LEU A 42 -6.01 5.44 -13.57
CA LEU A 42 -6.97 6.32 -12.88
C LEU A 42 -8.30 6.50 -13.63
N SER A 43 -8.76 5.50 -14.40
CA SER A 43 -10.10 5.52 -14.98
C SER A 43 -11.19 5.57 -13.91
N GLU A 44 -10.92 4.96 -12.74
CA GLU A 44 -11.90 4.79 -11.69
C GLU A 44 -11.84 5.90 -10.63
N PRO A 45 -12.98 6.36 -10.11
CA PRO A 45 -13.03 7.40 -9.09
C PRO A 45 -12.35 6.99 -7.78
N GLU A 46 -12.42 5.70 -7.43
CA GLU A 46 -11.81 5.17 -6.21
C GLU A 46 -10.28 5.23 -6.26
N SER A 47 -9.68 4.87 -7.39
CA SER A 47 -8.23 4.95 -7.56
C SER A 47 -7.75 6.41 -7.63
N ARG A 48 -8.49 7.31 -8.28
CA ARG A 48 -8.22 8.75 -8.25
C ARG A 48 -8.25 9.30 -6.83
N TRP A 49 -9.33 9.03 -6.11
CA TRP A 49 -9.48 9.48 -4.73
C TRP A 49 -8.30 9.02 -3.85
N LEU A 50 -7.94 7.73 -3.93
CA LEU A 50 -6.84 7.21 -3.11
C LEU A 50 -5.49 7.85 -3.48
N VAL A 51 -5.23 8.11 -4.75
CA VAL A 51 -4.03 8.83 -5.21
C VAL A 51 -4.02 10.26 -4.66
N ASP A 52 -5.15 10.96 -4.69
CA ASP A 52 -5.28 12.32 -4.16
C ASP A 52 -5.05 12.35 -2.64
N GLU A 53 -5.60 11.38 -1.89
CA GLU A 53 -5.35 11.21 -0.45
C GLU A 53 -3.86 10.95 -0.15
N ILE A 54 -3.22 10.04 -0.90
CA ILE A 54 -1.79 9.75 -0.74
C ILE A 54 -0.95 11.02 -1.02
N ASN A 55 -1.31 11.79 -2.04
CA ASN A 55 -0.60 13.01 -2.40
C ASN A 55 -0.79 14.12 -1.36
N GLY A 56 -2.01 14.29 -0.89
CA GLY A 56 -2.35 15.35 0.08
C GLY A 56 -1.84 15.05 1.50
N PHE A 57 -1.98 13.81 1.94
CA PHE A 57 -1.57 13.40 3.29
C PHE A 57 -0.07 13.09 3.39
N SER A 58 0.56 12.64 2.30
CA SER A 58 1.98 12.25 2.25
C SER A 58 2.36 11.24 3.36
N PRO A 59 1.77 10.04 3.37
CA PRO A 59 1.97 9.07 4.44
C PRO A 59 3.41 8.54 4.49
N ASP A 60 3.93 8.28 5.68
CA ASP A 60 5.22 7.61 5.88
C ASP A 60 5.14 6.10 5.61
N VAL A 61 3.94 5.53 5.65
CA VAL A 61 3.66 4.12 5.38
C VAL A 61 2.19 3.94 5.01
N ILE A 62 1.91 2.98 4.17
CA ILE A 62 0.55 2.52 3.85
C ILE A 62 0.39 1.09 4.39
N VAL A 63 -0.71 0.83 5.09
CA VAL A 63 -1.08 -0.51 5.52
C VAL A 63 -2.35 -0.91 4.79
N ALA A 64 -2.25 -1.90 3.92
CA ALA A 64 -3.37 -2.47 3.18
C ALA A 64 -3.79 -3.82 3.76
N VAL A 65 -5.08 -4.15 3.66
CA VAL A 65 -5.59 -5.46 4.11
C VAL A 65 -6.26 -6.15 2.93
N HIS A 66 -5.77 -7.30 2.58
CA HIS A 66 -6.21 -8.13 1.48
C HIS A 66 -6.53 -9.57 1.94
N ALA A 67 -6.91 -10.42 1.02
CA ALA A 67 -7.04 -11.88 1.13
C ALA A 67 -6.94 -12.50 -0.28
N PRO A 68 -6.59 -13.79 -0.46
CA PRO A 68 -6.62 -14.87 0.54
C PRO A 68 -5.26 -15.53 0.84
N HIS A 69 -4.12 -14.89 0.73
CA HIS A 69 -2.84 -15.57 0.69
C HIS A 69 -2.28 -16.02 2.05
N GLY A 70 -2.74 -15.45 3.17
CA GLY A 70 -2.31 -15.84 4.51
C GLY A 70 -0.86 -15.45 4.85
N VAL A 71 -0.37 -14.33 4.32
CA VAL A 71 1.01 -13.85 4.48
C VAL A 71 1.04 -12.36 4.80
N VAL A 72 2.22 -11.83 5.05
CA VAL A 72 2.51 -10.39 4.95
C VAL A 72 3.25 -10.18 3.64
N ASP A 73 2.75 -9.29 2.81
CA ASP A 73 3.48 -8.81 1.63
C ASP A 73 4.01 -7.40 1.88
N TYR A 74 5.03 -7.01 1.13
CA TYR A 74 5.68 -5.72 1.33
C TYR A 74 6.28 -5.18 0.04
N ASP A 75 5.93 -3.94 -0.27
CA ASP A 75 6.52 -3.16 -1.35
C ASP A 75 7.15 -1.89 -0.79
N GLY A 76 8.42 -1.65 -1.07
CA GLY A 76 9.08 -0.44 -0.61
C GLY A 76 10.59 -0.53 -0.50
N PRO A 77 11.24 0.58 -0.06
CA PRO A 77 12.70 0.73 -0.13
C PRO A 77 13.48 -0.02 0.96
N ARG A 78 12.82 -0.62 1.92
CA ARG A 78 13.43 -1.32 3.06
C ARG A 78 12.84 -2.72 3.21
N SER A 79 13.25 -3.43 4.25
CA SER A 79 12.64 -4.72 4.57
C SER A 79 11.32 -4.53 5.29
N GLY A 80 10.31 -5.27 4.88
CA GLY A 80 9.01 -5.32 5.53
C GLY A 80 9.05 -5.98 6.92
N PRO A 81 7.92 -5.99 7.65
CA PRO A 81 7.82 -6.72 8.91
C PRO A 81 8.01 -8.21 8.66
N PRO A 82 8.89 -8.91 9.44
CA PRO A 82 9.16 -10.32 9.21
C PRO A 82 7.93 -11.20 9.47
N LYS A 83 7.02 -10.71 10.29
CA LYS A 83 5.72 -11.33 10.55
C LYS A 83 4.75 -10.32 11.18
N LEU A 84 3.46 -10.61 11.08
CA LEU A 84 2.38 -9.98 11.83
C LEU A 84 1.48 -11.08 12.43
N GLY A 85 1.59 -11.30 13.74
CA GLY A 85 0.95 -12.44 14.39
C GLY A 85 1.43 -13.78 13.84
N ARG A 86 0.55 -14.48 13.12
CA ARG A 86 0.87 -15.77 12.46
C ARG A 86 1.20 -15.64 10.97
N LEU A 87 1.06 -14.45 10.40
CA LEU A 87 1.37 -14.18 9.01
C LEU A 87 2.86 -13.87 8.88
N TYR A 88 3.56 -14.65 8.08
CA TYR A 88 4.99 -14.45 7.81
C TYR A 88 5.19 -13.66 6.52
N LEU A 89 6.30 -12.93 6.44
CA LEU A 89 6.67 -12.20 5.25
C LEU A 89 6.90 -13.17 4.08
N SER A 90 6.17 -12.93 2.99
CA SER A 90 6.33 -13.63 1.72
C SER A 90 5.99 -12.65 0.61
N LEU A 91 6.99 -12.26 -0.15
CA LEU A 91 6.82 -11.26 -1.21
C LEU A 91 6.04 -11.87 -2.37
N LEU A 92 4.86 -11.30 -2.64
CA LEU A 92 4.00 -11.71 -3.76
C LEU A 92 4.41 -11.04 -5.07
N GLY A 93 5.22 -9.98 -4.96
CA GLY A 93 5.68 -9.18 -6.08
C GLY A 93 4.72 -8.06 -6.46
N THR A 94 5.25 -7.10 -7.23
CA THR A 94 4.48 -5.97 -7.74
C THR A 94 3.88 -6.27 -9.10
N PHE A 95 2.66 -5.83 -9.30
CA PHE A 95 1.95 -5.95 -10.58
C PHE A 95 1.82 -4.58 -11.25
N PRO A 96 1.78 -4.50 -12.58
CA PRO A 96 1.50 -3.26 -13.28
C PRO A 96 0.19 -2.62 -12.79
N GLY A 97 0.26 -1.36 -12.40
CA GLY A 97 -0.88 -0.61 -11.89
C GLY A 97 -1.35 -0.98 -10.47
N SER A 98 -0.58 -1.78 -9.71
CA SER A 98 -0.89 -2.06 -8.31
C SER A 98 -0.54 -0.89 -7.38
N LEU A 99 -1.18 -0.82 -6.21
CA LEU A 99 -0.83 0.13 -5.15
C LEU A 99 0.62 -0.05 -4.70
N GLY A 100 1.10 -1.30 -4.58
CA GLY A 100 2.49 -1.61 -4.25
C GLY A 100 3.47 -1.05 -5.28
N ASN A 101 3.16 -1.17 -6.58
CA ASN A 101 3.95 -0.56 -7.63
C ASN A 101 3.93 0.98 -7.52
N TYR A 102 2.76 1.59 -7.47
CA TYR A 102 2.60 3.05 -7.42
C TYR A 102 3.24 3.65 -6.17
N ALA A 103 2.84 3.24 -4.98
CA ALA A 103 3.33 3.82 -3.73
C ALA A 103 4.69 3.25 -3.32
N GLY A 104 4.83 1.91 -3.30
CA GLY A 104 6.03 1.23 -2.78
C GLY A 104 7.25 1.42 -3.66
N VAL A 105 7.11 1.13 -4.96
CA VAL A 105 8.23 1.17 -5.89
C VAL A 105 8.49 2.58 -6.40
N GLN A 106 7.47 3.25 -6.95
CA GLN A 106 7.65 4.53 -7.65
C GLN A 106 7.85 5.68 -6.67
N ARG A 107 7.02 5.77 -5.65
CA ARG A 107 7.05 6.87 -4.67
C ARG A 107 7.88 6.57 -3.42
N ARG A 108 8.37 5.34 -3.30
CA ARG A 108 9.19 4.88 -2.16
C ARG A 108 8.48 5.03 -0.80
N ILE A 109 7.15 5.01 -0.81
CA ILE A 109 6.31 4.96 0.38
C ILE A 109 6.11 3.48 0.73
N PRO A 110 6.59 2.99 1.88
CA PRO A 110 6.41 1.58 2.26
C PRO A 110 4.93 1.16 2.24
N VAL A 111 4.63 0.06 1.59
CA VAL A 111 3.30 -0.57 1.61
C VAL A 111 3.41 -1.92 2.30
N VAL A 112 2.79 -2.05 3.46
CA VAL A 112 2.67 -3.31 4.18
C VAL A 112 1.30 -3.89 3.87
N THR A 113 1.24 -5.03 3.18
CA THR A 113 -0.01 -5.69 2.86
C THR A 113 -0.23 -6.89 3.79
N VAL A 114 -1.28 -6.80 4.61
CA VAL A 114 -1.74 -7.89 5.45
C VAL A 114 -2.66 -8.78 4.63
N GLU A 115 -2.16 -9.87 4.12
CA GLU A 115 -2.92 -10.85 3.37
C GLU A 115 -3.56 -11.85 4.32
N LEU A 116 -4.84 -11.67 4.61
CA LEU A 116 -5.60 -12.62 5.42
C LEU A 116 -5.77 -13.95 4.69
N PRO A 117 -5.85 -15.09 5.41
CA PRO A 117 -5.97 -16.40 4.76
C PRO A 117 -7.31 -16.62 4.06
N TYR A 118 -8.38 -15.89 4.47
CA TYR A 118 -9.73 -16.05 3.92
C TYR A 118 -10.44 -14.69 3.80
N ALA A 119 -11.06 -14.44 2.67
CA ALA A 119 -11.79 -13.18 2.42
C ALA A 119 -13.11 -13.06 3.22
N GLY A 120 -13.75 -14.18 3.55
CA GLY A 120 -15.04 -14.21 4.24
C GLY A 120 -14.96 -14.44 5.75
N THR A 121 -13.75 -14.54 6.32
CA THR A 121 -13.59 -14.89 7.74
C THR A 121 -12.65 -13.90 8.43
N MET A 122 -13.19 -13.14 9.37
CA MET A 122 -12.37 -12.23 10.17
C MET A 122 -11.51 -13.02 11.17
N PRO A 123 -10.23 -12.63 11.36
CA PRO A 123 -9.40 -13.18 12.42
C PRO A 123 -10.02 -12.95 13.79
N LYS A 124 -9.75 -13.86 14.73
CA LYS A 124 -10.20 -13.70 16.13
C LYS A 124 -9.57 -12.43 16.75
N PRO A 125 -10.26 -11.78 17.71
CA PRO A 125 -9.74 -10.55 18.34
C PRO A 125 -8.31 -10.68 18.89
N ALA A 126 -7.95 -11.83 19.46
CA ALA A 126 -6.60 -12.09 19.94
C ALA A 126 -5.55 -12.14 18.80
N GLU A 127 -5.94 -12.63 17.62
CA GLU A 127 -5.06 -12.66 16.44
C GLU A 127 -4.85 -11.26 15.89
N VAL A 128 -5.92 -10.47 15.80
CA VAL A 128 -5.84 -9.05 15.42
C VAL A 128 -4.93 -8.27 16.38
N ALA A 129 -5.10 -8.47 17.70
CA ALA A 129 -4.25 -7.83 18.71
C ALA A 129 -2.76 -8.21 18.57
N ASN A 130 -2.46 -9.44 18.20
CA ASN A 130 -1.09 -9.89 17.96
C ASN A 130 -0.51 -9.25 16.68
N MET A 131 -1.27 -9.24 15.58
CA MET A 131 -0.87 -8.57 14.33
C MET A 131 -0.61 -7.09 14.57
N TRP A 132 -1.52 -6.42 15.27
CA TRP A 132 -1.38 -4.99 15.60
C TRP A 132 -0.14 -4.71 16.45
N ARG A 133 0.14 -5.52 17.47
CA ARG A 133 1.33 -5.38 18.31
C ARG A 133 2.63 -5.53 17.52
N ASP A 134 2.69 -6.51 16.62
CA ASP A 134 3.86 -6.73 15.78
C ASP A 134 4.02 -5.58 14.77
N LEU A 135 2.93 -5.09 14.18
CA LEU A 135 2.94 -3.95 13.26
C LEU A 135 3.44 -2.67 13.96
N VAL A 136 2.88 -2.32 15.11
CA VAL A 136 3.30 -1.13 15.87
C VAL A 136 4.79 -1.22 16.26
N ARG A 137 5.26 -2.40 16.67
CA ARG A 137 6.67 -2.62 16.98
C ARG A 137 7.57 -2.44 15.76
N TRP A 138 7.11 -2.87 14.58
CA TRP A 138 7.86 -2.66 13.34
C TRP A 138 7.84 -1.19 12.92
N LEU A 139 6.68 -0.55 12.96
CA LEU A 139 6.51 0.88 12.63
C LEU A 139 7.44 1.75 13.47
N SER A 140 7.45 1.55 14.80
CA SER A 140 8.29 2.34 15.73
C SER A 140 9.79 2.26 15.45
N LYS A 141 10.25 1.22 14.77
CA LYS A 141 11.67 1.03 14.42
C LYS A 141 12.02 1.46 12.99
N ASN A 142 11.06 1.44 12.08
CA ASN A 142 11.31 1.54 10.63
C ASN A 142 10.67 2.77 9.99
N VAL A 143 9.66 3.36 10.62
CA VAL A 143 8.99 4.57 10.15
C VAL A 143 9.44 5.73 11.03
N ARG A 144 9.90 6.82 10.42
CA ARG A 144 10.30 8.01 11.17
C ARG A 144 9.04 8.67 11.72
N GLY A 145 9.00 8.87 13.02
CA GLY A 145 7.99 9.74 13.63
C GLY A 145 8.13 11.19 13.14
N PRO A 146 7.11 12.05 13.38
CA PRO A 146 7.18 13.46 13.03
C PRO A 146 8.45 14.05 13.62
N GLN A 147 9.26 14.70 12.78
CA GLN A 147 10.44 15.45 13.26
C GLN A 147 9.92 16.55 14.15
N PRO A 148 10.51 16.78 15.34
CA PRO A 148 10.18 17.95 16.14
C PRO A 148 10.37 19.18 15.25
N ILE A 149 9.36 20.02 15.15
CA ILE A 149 9.48 21.32 14.48
C ILE A 149 10.62 22.02 15.22
N ALA A 150 11.73 22.26 14.52
CA ALA A 150 12.83 23.03 15.07
C ALA A 150 12.25 24.36 15.52
N GLY A 151 12.10 24.51 16.84
CA GLY A 151 11.51 25.70 17.46
C GLY A 151 12.34 26.91 17.06
N GLY A 152 11.76 27.79 16.24
CA GLY A 152 12.25 29.13 16.10
C GLY A 152 12.19 29.81 17.47
N VAL A 153 13.32 29.86 18.12
CA VAL A 153 13.49 30.77 19.30
C VAL A 153 13.46 32.18 18.73
N ASN A 154 12.27 32.78 18.73
CA ASN A 154 12.18 34.23 18.60
C ASN A 154 12.88 34.82 19.81
N GLN A 155 14.11 35.27 19.63
CA GLN A 155 14.73 36.20 20.56
C GLN A 155 13.89 37.48 20.52
N VAL A 156 13.08 37.67 21.53
CA VAL A 156 12.51 38.97 21.87
C VAL A 156 13.68 39.85 22.31
N THR A 157 14.14 40.71 21.40
CA THR A 157 15.06 41.80 21.78
C THR A 157 14.23 42.83 22.51
N ASP A 158 14.49 42.95 23.81
CA ASP A 158 13.97 44.00 24.69
C ASP A 158 14.60 45.35 24.30
N PRO A 159 13.82 46.39 23.94
CA PRO A 159 14.37 47.74 23.72
C PRO A 159 14.47 48.47 25.02
N SER A 160 15.64 48.63 25.57
CA SER A 160 15.98 49.65 26.58
C SER A 160 16.27 51.01 25.96
#